data_d7390d947434fa9b1d614458043350fa
#
_entry.id   d7390d947434fa9b1d614458043350fa
#
_cell.length_a   1.000
_cell.length_b   1.000
_cell.length_c   1.000
_cell.angle_alpha   90.00
_cell.angle_beta   90.00
_cell.angle_gamma   90.00
#
_symmetry.space_group_name_H-M   'P 1'
#
loop_
_entity.id
_entity.type
_entity.pdbx_description
1 polymer ?
#
loop_
_entity_poly.entity_id
_entity_poly.type
_entity_poly.pdbx_seq_one_letter_code
_entity_poly.pdbx_strand_id
1 'polypeptide(L)'
;GQNLMLKIREAVIVEGRYDKIKLSSIVDAPIIETNGFRVFSDKEKQSLIRKIAETRGILIMTDSDGAGFVIRNFLKGSVDNSKIKNCYIPQIKGKEKRKAKGGKEGLLGVEGVSDEVIINAIRKSGAEIIGEENNIPERKITKADLFVLGLTGTENSEINRKKILKKLGLPSYLSTNAFLTAINCLYSLEELKEML
;
A
#
# COMPACT_ATOMS: atom_id res chain seq x y z
N GLY A 1 -13.35 23.16 6.14
CA GLY A 1 -12.39 22.42 6.91
C GLY A 1 -11.48 21.60 5.99
N GLN A 2 -10.19 21.81 6.07
CA GLN A 2 -9.26 20.94 5.37
C GLN A 2 -9.36 19.56 5.99
N ASN A 3 -9.78 18.57 5.20
CA ASN A 3 -9.67 17.18 5.58
C ASN A 3 -8.19 16.82 5.64
N LEU A 4 -7.62 16.90 6.84
CA LEU A 4 -6.27 16.46 7.05
C LEU A 4 -6.23 14.94 6.89
N MET A 5 -5.48 14.48 5.91
CA MET A 5 -5.23 13.07 5.70
C MET A 5 -4.45 12.51 6.91
N LEU A 6 -4.80 11.31 7.31
CA LEU A 6 -4.13 10.61 8.39
C LEU A 6 -2.80 10.06 7.89
N LYS A 7 -1.69 10.54 8.42
CA LYS A 7 -0.36 10.00 8.08
C LYS A 7 -0.06 8.79 8.93
N ILE A 8 0.20 7.66 8.30
CA ILE A 8 0.60 6.43 8.98
C ILE A 8 1.92 5.91 8.42
N ARG A 9 2.72 5.30 9.28
CA ARG A 9 4.03 4.78 8.92
C ARG A 9 3.93 3.55 8.05
N GLU A 10 3.06 2.61 8.40
CA GLU A 10 2.91 1.36 7.70
C GLU A 10 2.44 1.56 6.26
N ALA A 11 2.88 0.70 5.37
CA ALA A 11 2.27 0.60 4.05
C ALA A 11 0.93 -0.12 4.19
N VAL A 12 -0.10 0.38 3.54
CA VAL A 12 -1.44 -0.21 3.60
C VAL A 12 -1.58 -1.23 2.47
N ILE A 13 -1.99 -2.43 2.83
CA ILE A 13 -2.25 -3.51 1.87
C ILE A 13 -3.76 -3.64 1.69
N VAL A 14 -4.22 -3.49 0.47
CA VAL A 14 -5.64 -3.60 0.10
C VAL A 14 -5.81 -4.64 -1.00
N GLU A 15 -7.02 -5.13 -1.16
CA GLU A 15 -7.33 -6.15 -2.13
C GLU A 15 -7.42 -5.60 -3.55
N GLY A 16 -8.13 -4.50 -3.76
CA GLY A 16 -8.49 -4.01 -5.06
C GLY A 16 -8.26 -2.52 -5.29
N ARG A 17 -8.45 -2.14 -6.54
CA ARG A 17 -8.25 -0.77 -7.02
C ARG A 17 -9.17 0.24 -6.36
N TYR A 18 -10.44 -0.11 -6.15
CA TYR A 18 -11.40 0.80 -5.56
C TYR A 18 -11.11 1.09 -4.10
N ASP A 19 -10.64 0.09 -3.37
CA ASP A 19 -10.16 0.26 -2.00
C ASP A 19 -9.00 1.25 -1.96
N LYS A 20 -8.05 1.11 -2.88
CA LYS A 20 -6.92 2.02 -3.00
C LYS A 20 -7.37 3.45 -3.29
N ILE A 21 -8.31 3.64 -4.20
CA ILE A 21 -8.85 4.97 -4.53
C ILE A 21 -9.50 5.60 -3.30
N LYS A 22 -10.33 4.85 -2.60
CA LYS A 22 -11.01 5.33 -1.39
C LYS A 22 -10.01 5.73 -0.31
N LEU A 23 -9.05 4.86 -0.01
CA LEU A 23 -8.06 5.10 1.03
C LEU A 23 -7.10 6.23 0.70
N SER A 24 -6.78 6.45 -0.57
CA SER A 24 -5.88 7.52 -0.97
C SER A 24 -6.38 8.92 -0.62
N SER A 25 -7.68 9.08 -0.40
CA SER A 25 -8.27 10.34 0.06
C SER A 25 -8.30 10.49 1.58
N ILE A 26 -8.04 9.40 2.31
CA ILE A 26 -8.17 9.36 3.78
C ILE A 26 -6.81 9.28 4.45
N VAL A 27 -5.88 8.51 3.88
CA VAL A 27 -4.56 8.27 4.47
C VAL A 27 -3.45 8.75 3.56
N ASP A 28 -2.44 9.33 4.17
CA ASP A 28 -1.16 9.63 3.54
C ASP A 28 -0.18 8.52 3.91
N ALA A 29 -0.15 7.49 3.10
CA ALA A 29 0.70 6.32 3.25
C ALA A 29 0.81 5.61 1.91
N PRO A 30 1.85 4.79 1.69
CA PRO A 30 1.89 3.92 0.53
C PRO A 30 0.74 2.90 0.59
N ILE A 31 0.04 2.73 -0.51
CA ILE A 31 -1.08 1.79 -0.61
C ILE A 31 -0.78 0.80 -1.72
N ILE A 32 -0.79 -0.48 -1.39
CA ILE A 32 -0.43 -1.57 -2.30
C ILE A 32 -1.64 -2.48 -2.50
N GLU A 33 -1.98 -2.69 -3.77
CA GLU A 33 -3.04 -3.63 -4.16
C GLU A 33 -2.47 -5.04 -4.30
N THR A 34 -3.17 -6.02 -3.79
CA THR A 34 -2.79 -7.43 -3.97
C THR A 34 -3.43 -8.08 -5.19
N ASN A 35 -4.46 -7.46 -5.76
CA ASN A 35 -5.24 -8.03 -6.86
C ASN A 35 -5.82 -9.42 -6.52
N GLY A 36 -6.31 -9.57 -5.30
CA GLY A 36 -6.92 -10.81 -4.83
C GLY A 36 -5.91 -11.95 -4.74
N PHE A 37 -6.30 -13.14 -5.23
CA PHE A 37 -5.49 -14.34 -5.11
C PHE A 37 -4.22 -14.38 -5.97
N ARG A 38 -4.04 -13.43 -6.88
CA ARG A 38 -2.83 -13.36 -7.71
C ARG A 38 -1.55 -13.17 -6.89
N VAL A 39 -1.66 -12.56 -5.71
CA VAL A 39 -0.51 -12.40 -4.81
C VAL A 39 0.13 -13.74 -4.44
N PHE A 40 -0.64 -14.83 -4.39
CA PHE A 40 -0.14 -16.15 -3.98
C PHE A 40 0.71 -16.84 -5.05
N SER A 41 0.52 -16.51 -6.31
CA SER A 41 1.32 -17.03 -7.41
C SER A 41 2.45 -16.10 -7.82
N ASP A 42 2.47 -14.89 -7.32
CA ASP A 42 3.44 -13.86 -7.68
C ASP A 42 4.53 -13.75 -6.59
N LYS A 43 5.59 -14.52 -6.76
CA LYS A 43 6.72 -14.53 -5.81
C LYS A 43 7.43 -13.19 -5.71
N GLU A 44 7.50 -12.44 -6.80
CA GLU A 44 8.13 -11.12 -6.81
C GLU A 44 7.30 -10.12 -5.98
N LYS A 45 5.99 -10.14 -6.11
CA LYS A 45 5.07 -9.32 -5.32
C LYS A 45 5.17 -9.67 -3.84
N GLN A 46 5.24 -10.95 -3.52
CA GLN A 46 5.42 -11.44 -2.16
C GLN A 46 6.73 -10.93 -1.56
N SER A 47 7.81 -11.00 -2.30
CA SER A 47 9.11 -10.50 -1.87
C SER A 47 9.08 -8.99 -1.61
N LEU A 48 8.41 -8.24 -2.49
CA LEU A 48 8.22 -6.79 -2.31
C LEU A 48 7.47 -6.48 -1.02
N ILE A 49 6.37 -7.17 -0.76
CA ILE A 49 5.57 -6.97 0.46
C ILE A 49 6.40 -7.29 1.70
N ARG A 50 7.20 -8.36 1.69
CA ARG A 50 8.10 -8.70 2.80
C ARG A 50 9.13 -7.62 3.08
N LYS A 51 9.78 -7.10 2.04
CA LYS A 51 10.76 -6.01 2.17
C LYS A 51 10.14 -4.76 2.77
N ILE A 52 8.96 -4.39 2.32
CA ILE A 52 8.21 -3.24 2.84
C ILE A 52 7.82 -3.46 4.29
N ALA A 53 7.34 -4.65 4.63
CA ALA A 53 6.99 -5.00 6.01
C ALA A 53 8.19 -4.87 6.94
N GLU A 54 9.36 -5.37 6.54
CA GLU A 54 10.58 -5.27 7.33
C GLU A 54 11.06 -3.83 7.50
N THR A 55 10.83 -2.98 6.50
CA THR A 55 11.30 -1.59 6.51
C THR A 55 10.40 -0.67 7.34
N ARG A 56 9.10 -0.78 7.17
CA ARG A 56 8.15 0.16 7.78
C ARG A 56 6.91 -0.47 8.38
N GLY A 57 6.78 -1.78 8.31
CA GLY A 57 5.57 -2.48 8.69
C GLY A 57 4.48 -2.40 7.64
N ILE A 58 3.49 -3.24 7.78
CA ILE A 58 2.30 -3.25 6.91
C ILE A 58 1.03 -3.23 7.72
N LEU A 59 0.02 -2.58 7.19
CA LEU A 59 -1.34 -2.56 7.71
C LEU A 59 -2.23 -3.25 6.68
N ILE A 60 -2.71 -4.44 6.98
CA ILE A 60 -3.60 -5.18 6.10
C ILE A 60 -5.02 -4.69 6.37
N MET A 61 -5.61 -4.05 5.37
CA MET A 61 -6.97 -3.54 5.42
C MET A 61 -7.82 -4.30 4.42
N THR A 62 -8.72 -5.08 4.92
CA THR A 62 -9.64 -5.86 4.11
C THR A 62 -11.02 -5.84 4.78
N ASP A 63 -12.06 -6.05 3.99
CA ASP A 63 -13.32 -6.40 4.57
C ASP A 63 -13.18 -7.77 5.28
N SER A 64 -14.14 -8.12 6.09
CA SER A 64 -14.04 -9.32 6.92
C SER A 64 -14.31 -10.62 6.17
N ASP A 65 -14.18 -10.61 4.84
CA ASP A 65 -14.30 -11.84 4.06
C ASP A 65 -13.02 -12.69 4.12
N GLY A 66 -13.07 -13.86 3.50
CA GLY A 66 -11.97 -14.82 3.54
C GLY A 66 -10.66 -14.34 2.90
N ALA A 67 -10.70 -13.37 1.99
CA ALA A 67 -9.51 -12.95 1.24
C ALA A 67 -8.46 -12.29 2.14
N GLY A 68 -8.88 -11.38 3.03
CA GLY A 68 -7.98 -10.76 3.99
C GLY A 68 -7.36 -11.76 4.93
N PHE A 69 -8.11 -12.75 5.34
CA PHE A 69 -7.63 -13.82 6.20
C PHE A 69 -6.54 -14.65 5.52
N VAL A 70 -6.73 -14.95 4.25
CA VAL A 70 -5.76 -15.70 3.44
C VAL A 70 -4.46 -14.91 3.27
N ILE A 71 -4.54 -13.61 2.99
CA ILE A 71 -3.37 -12.75 2.87
C ILE A 71 -2.56 -12.74 4.18
N ARG A 72 -3.23 -12.60 5.31
CA ARG A 72 -2.58 -12.61 6.63
C ARG A 72 -1.89 -13.94 6.90
N ASN A 73 -2.57 -15.03 6.65
CA ASN A 73 -2.00 -16.38 6.85
C ASN A 73 -0.81 -16.63 5.94
N PHE A 74 -0.86 -16.13 4.73
CA PHE A 74 0.24 -16.24 3.79
C PHE A 74 1.51 -15.53 4.28
N LEU A 75 1.35 -14.34 4.86
CA LEU A 75 2.47 -13.57 5.37
C LEU A 75 2.94 -14.06 6.74
N LYS A 76 2.11 -14.81 7.45
CA LYS A 76 2.43 -15.39 8.74
C LYS A 76 3.55 -16.42 8.59
N GLY A 77 4.64 -16.23 9.31
CA GLY A 77 5.82 -17.11 9.23
C GLY A 77 6.90 -16.64 8.26
N SER A 78 6.59 -15.72 7.35
CA SER A 78 7.59 -15.12 6.46
C SER A 78 7.92 -13.67 6.81
N VAL A 79 7.08 -13.05 7.63
CA VAL A 79 7.26 -11.70 8.16
C VAL A 79 7.01 -11.75 9.65
N ASP A 80 7.83 -11.04 10.43
CA ASP A 80 7.63 -10.94 11.87
C ASP A 80 6.23 -10.38 12.17
N ASN A 81 5.49 -11.05 13.05
CA ASN A 81 4.14 -10.64 13.42
C ASN A 81 4.07 -9.22 13.97
N SER A 82 5.14 -8.73 14.61
CA SER A 82 5.23 -7.34 15.08
C SER A 82 5.20 -6.32 13.94
N LYS A 83 5.49 -6.74 12.72
CA LYS A 83 5.49 -5.89 11.52
C LYS A 83 4.17 -5.90 10.78
N ILE A 84 3.22 -6.75 11.20
CA ILE A 84 1.92 -6.90 10.55
C ILE A 84 0.84 -6.42 11.49
N LYS A 85 0.10 -5.41 11.07
CA LYS A 85 -1.09 -4.93 11.77
C LYS A 85 -2.31 -5.19 10.91
N ASN A 86 -3.42 -5.45 11.57
CA ASN A 86 -4.68 -5.79 10.90
C ASN A 86 -5.72 -4.71 11.20
N CYS A 87 -6.30 -4.19 10.14
CA CYS A 87 -7.39 -3.24 10.22
C CYS A 87 -8.66 -3.93 9.71
N TYR A 88 -9.60 -4.14 10.60
CA TYR A 88 -10.88 -4.77 10.28
C TYR A 88 -11.92 -3.68 10.03
N ILE A 89 -12.45 -3.65 8.83
CA ILE A 89 -13.55 -2.77 8.50
C ILE A 89 -14.85 -3.44 8.93
N PRO A 90 -15.67 -2.77 9.76
CA PRO A 90 -16.94 -3.33 10.18
C PRO A 90 -17.82 -3.67 8.99
N GLN A 91 -18.45 -4.84 9.05
CA GLN A 91 -19.45 -5.22 8.06
C GLN A 91 -20.69 -4.39 8.26
N ILE A 92 -20.93 -3.49 7.33
CA ILE A 92 -22.19 -2.75 7.28
C ILE A 92 -23.07 -3.48 6.27
N LYS A 93 -24.18 -4.03 6.74
CA LYS A 93 -25.20 -4.55 5.84
C LYS A 93 -25.73 -3.38 5.01
N GLY A 94 -25.25 -3.31 3.77
CA GLY A 94 -25.60 -2.20 2.90
C GLY A 94 -27.03 -2.29 2.42
N LYS A 95 -27.76 -1.23 2.59
CA LYS A 95 -28.99 -0.97 1.86
C LYS A 95 -28.72 -0.55 0.42
N GLU A 96 -27.55 -0.78 -0.09
CA GLU A 96 -27.18 -0.27 -1.39
C GLU A 96 -27.74 -1.10 -2.52
N LYS A 97 -28.63 -0.45 -3.24
CA LYS A 97 -29.19 -0.96 -4.50
C LYS A 97 -28.14 -1.28 -5.57
N ARG A 98 -26.93 -0.75 -5.44
CA ARG A 98 -25.86 -0.95 -6.42
C ARG A 98 -25.23 -2.34 -6.35
N LYS A 99 -25.25 -2.97 -5.20
CA LYS A 99 -24.63 -4.28 -5.01
C LYS A 99 -25.56 -5.47 -5.28
N ALA A 100 -26.83 -5.21 -5.57
CA ALA A 100 -27.77 -6.25 -5.99
C ALA A 100 -27.30 -7.00 -7.24
N LYS A 101 -26.35 -6.45 -8.00
CA LYS A 101 -25.83 -7.05 -9.24
C LYS A 101 -24.41 -7.58 -9.19
N GLY A 102 -23.65 -7.42 -8.11
CA GLY A 102 -22.22 -7.77 -8.17
C GLY A 102 -21.55 -8.25 -6.92
N GLY A 103 -22.17 -8.18 -5.78
CA GLY A 103 -21.57 -8.63 -4.54
C GLY A 103 -22.15 -9.96 -4.08
N LYS A 104 -21.34 -10.97 -3.97
CA LYS A 104 -21.77 -12.30 -3.56
C LYS A 104 -22.39 -12.35 -2.16
N GLU A 105 -22.27 -11.31 -1.34
CA GLU A 105 -22.69 -11.34 0.06
C GLU A 105 -23.41 -10.10 0.57
N GLY A 106 -23.71 -9.13 -0.26
CA GLY A 106 -24.40 -7.90 0.14
C GLY A 106 -23.67 -7.03 1.16
N LEU A 107 -22.34 -7.23 1.26
CA LEU A 107 -21.47 -6.47 2.13
C LEU A 107 -20.81 -5.33 1.36
N LEU A 108 -20.69 -4.17 2.00
CA LEU A 108 -19.95 -3.06 1.44
C LEU A 108 -18.46 -3.32 1.56
N GLY A 109 -17.73 -3.21 0.46
CA GLY A 109 -16.27 -3.14 0.50
C GLY A 109 -15.81 -1.85 1.18
N VAL A 110 -14.50 -1.67 1.29
CA VAL A 110 -13.93 -0.47 1.92
C VAL A 110 -14.42 0.81 1.22
N GLU A 111 -14.61 0.78 -0.08
CA GLU A 111 -15.10 1.92 -0.85
C GLU A 111 -16.50 2.40 -0.47
N GLY A 112 -17.33 1.52 0.09
CA GLY A 112 -18.68 1.85 0.51
C GLY A 112 -18.83 2.29 1.97
N VAL A 113 -17.73 2.34 2.70
CA VAL A 113 -17.73 2.66 4.13
C VAL A 113 -17.40 4.14 4.33
N SER A 114 -18.00 4.78 5.36
CA SER A 114 -17.72 6.18 5.64
C SER A 114 -16.26 6.39 6.10
N ASP A 115 -15.74 7.59 5.84
CA ASP A 115 -14.37 7.95 6.21
C ASP A 115 -14.14 7.82 7.72
N GLU A 116 -15.12 8.21 8.54
CA GLU A 116 -15.01 8.11 10.01
C GLU A 116 -14.85 6.67 10.48
N VAL A 117 -15.59 5.75 9.89
CA VAL A 117 -15.51 4.33 10.23
C VAL A 117 -14.12 3.77 9.88
N ILE A 118 -13.59 4.15 8.73
CA ILE A 118 -12.25 3.75 8.30
C ILE A 118 -11.18 4.33 9.22
N ILE A 119 -11.26 5.62 9.55
CA ILE A 119 -10.31 6.27 10.44
C ILE A 119 -10.32 5.62 11.83
N ASN A 120 -11.49 5.35 12.38
CA ASN A 120 -11.62 4.66 13.66
C ASN A 120 -11.04 3.25 13.63
N ALA A 121 -11.25 2.52 12.55
CA ALA A 121 -10.66 1.19 12.39
C ALA A 121 -9.13 1.24 12.32
N ILE A 122 -8.58 2.23 11.63
CA ILE A 122 -7.13 2.45 11.58
C ILE A 122 -6.57 2.76 12.97
N ARG A 123 -7.22 3.62 13.74
CA ARG A 123 -6.80 3.93 15.11
C ARG A 123 -6.81 2.69 16.01
N LYS A 124 -7.82 1.84 15.88
CA LYS A 124 -7.94 0.60 16.65
C LYS A 124 -6.93 -0.47 16.23
N SER A 125 -6.41 -0.39 15.01
CA SER A 125 -5.46 -1.38 14.50
C SER A 125 -4.09 -1.32 15.17
N GLY A 126 -3.78 -0.23 15.85
CA GLY A 126 -2.46 0.03 16.40
C GLY A 126 -1.46 0.58 15.38
N ALA A 127 -1.94 1.00 14.20
CA ALA A 127 -1.10 1.65 13.21
C ALA A 127 -0.39 2.87 13.80
N GLU A 128 0.87 3.04 13.43
CA GLU A 128 1.66 4.17 13.90
C GLU A 128 1.27 5.45 13.14
N ILE A 129 0.55 6.33 13.81
CA ILE A 129 0.13 7.59 13.24
C ILE A 129 1.25 8.59 13.40
N ILE A 130 1.79 9.05 12.29
CA ILE A 130 2.85 10.07 12.26
C ILE A 130 2.14 11.42 12.38
N GLY A 131 2.48 12.14 13.44
CA GLY A 131 1.91 13.38 13.22
C GLY A 131 1.82 14.30 14.20
N GLU A 132 2.16 14.51 15.11
CA GLU A 132 1.97 15.71 15.88
C GLU A 132 3.24 16.09 16.65
N GLU A 133 4.20 15.20 16.64
CA GLU A 133 5.48 15.44 17.29
C GLU A 133 6.58 15.61 16.24
N ASN A 134 6.97 16.83 16.03
CA ASN A 134 8.26 17.33 15.51
C ASN A 134 9.12 16.44 14.58
N ASN A 135 8.52 15.62 13.73
CA ASN A 135 9.29 14.96 12.70
C ASN A 135 9.25 15.82 11.44
N ILE A 136 10.39 16.36 11.08
CA ILE A 136 10.58 16.94 9.74
C ILE A 136 10.24 15.83 8.75
N PRO A 137 9.19 15.97 7.95
CA PRO A 137 8.85 14.91 7.01
C PRO A 137 10.02 14.73 6.05
N GLU A 138 10.52 13.52 5.96
CA GLU A 138 11.49 13.18 4.94
C GLU A 138 10.89 13.47 3.57
N ARG A 139 11.65 14.18 2.73
CA ARG A 139 11.18 14.57 1.41
C ARG A 139 10.91 13.33 0.56
N LYS A 140 9.69 13.15 0.12
CA LYS A 140 9.32 12.06 -0.77
C LYS A 140 9.96 12.22 -2.15
N ILE A 141 10.35 11.12 -2.75
CA ILE A 141 10.78 11.05 -4.13
C ILE A 141 9.56 11.29 -5.02
N THR A 142 9.69 12.19 -5.98
CA THR A 142 8.61 12.55 -6.91
C THR A 142 8.90 12.03 -8.33
N LYS A 143 7.90 12.08 -9.20
CA LYS A 143 8.11 11.77 -10.63
C LYS A 143 9.12 12.73 -11.27
N ALA A 144 9.12 13.99 -10.86
CA ALA A 144 10.11 14.95 -11.31
C ALA A 144 11.53 14.53 -10.95
N ASP A 145 11.72 14.01 -9.74
CA ASP A 145 13.02 13.46 -9.33
C ASP A 145 13.42 12.28 -10.20
N LEU A 146 12.50 11.38 -10.49
CA LEU A 146 12.76 10.24 -11.38
C LEU A 146 13.15 10.69 -12.79
N PHE A 147 12.51 11.74 -13.30
CA PHE A 147 12.84 12.31 -14.59
C PHE A 147 14.28 12.85 -14.62
N VAL A 148 14.66 13.62 -13.62
CA VAL A 148 16.02 14.17 -13.50
C VAL A 148 17.07 13.06 -13.44
N LEU A 149 16.73 11.94 -12.78
CA LEU A 149 17.61 10.78 -12.64
C LEU A 149 17.61 9.85 -13.87
N GLY A 150 16.83 10.17 -14.89
CA GLY A 150 16.73 9.33 -16.08
C GLY A 150 15.91 8.05 -15.91
N LEU A 151 15.03 8.02 -14.90
CA LEU A 151 14.24 6.85 -14.55
C LEU A 151 12.80 6.88 -15.05
N THR A 152 12.39 8.00 -15.65
CA THR A 152 11.10 8.13 -16.31
C THR A 152 11.17 9.23 -17.39
N GLY A 153 10.31 9.13 -18.40
CA GLY A 153 10.12 10.18 -19.39
C GLY A 153 11.25 10.40 -20.38
N THR A 154 12.30 9.59 -20.37
CA THR A 154 13.43 9.66 -21.30
C THR A 154 13.54 8.38 -22.13
N GLU A 155 14.31 8.42 -23.21
CA GLU A 155 14.45 7.29 -24.13
C GLU A 155 14.93 5.99 -23.45
N ASN A 156 15.88 6.11 -22.53
CA ASN A 156 16.45 4.95 -21.85
C ASN A 156 15.87 4.71 -20.45
N SER A 157 14.81 5.41 -20.09
CA SER A 157 14.30 5.36 -18.71
C SER A 157 13.77 3.99 -18.30
N GLU A 158 13.14 3.27 -19.20
CA GLU A 158 12.67 1.92 -18.94
C GLU A 158 13.82 0.96 -18.66
N ILE A 159 14.88 1.03 -19.45
CA ILE A 159 16.09 0.22 -19.28
C ILE A 159 16.75 0.55 -17.94
N ASN A 160 16.84 1.83 -17.61
CA ASN A 160 17.43 2.30 -16.36
C ASN A 160 16.63 1.82 -15.15
N ARG A 161 15.30 1.88 -15.21
CA ARG A 161 14.42 1.33 -14.15
C ARG A 161 14.62 -0.17 -13.98
N LYS A 162 14.67 -0.92 -15.07
CA LYS A 162 14.87 -2.38 -15.02
C LYS A 162 16.19 -2.77 -14.36
N LYS A 163 17.26 -2.03 -14.62
CA LYS A 163 18.55 -2.25 -13.95
C LYS A 163 18.44 -2.09 -12.44
N ILE A 164 17.75 -1.04 -11.98
CA ILE A 164 17.55 -0.80 -10.56
C ILE A 164 16.66 -1.87 -9.95
N LEU A 165 15.55 -2.21 -10.61
CA LEU A 165 14.64 -3.25 -10.14
C LEU A 165 15.38 -4.58 -9.96
N LYS A 166 16.22 -4.97 -10.91
CA LYS A 166 17.03 -6.18 -10.82
C LYS A 166 18.02 -6.10 -9.65
N LYS A 167 18.72 -4.99 -9.51
CA LYS A 167 19.69 -4.78 -8.43
C LYS A 167 19.05 -4.87 -7.05
N LEU A 168 17.81 -4.40 -6.92
CA LEU A 168 17.08 -4.39 -5.67
C LEU A 168 16.26 -5.67 -5.42
N GLY A 169 16.20 -6.57 -6.40
CA GLY A 169 15.36 -7.76 -6.32
C GLY A 169 13.87 -7.45 -6.34
N LEU A 170 13.47 -6.37 -7.00
CA LEU A 170 12.08 -5.95 -7.14
C LEU A 170 11.47 -6.48 -8.44
N PRO A 171 10.13 -6.59 -8.52
CA PRO A 171 9.45 -7.08 -9.72
C PRO A 171 9.83 -6.27 -10.97
N SER A 172 10.25 -6.94 -12.02
CA SER A 172 10.67 -6.31 -13.27
C SER A 172 9.55 -5.61 -14.04
N TYR A 173 8.32 -5.96 -13.76
CA TYR A 173 7.13 -5.47 -14.46
C TYR A 173 6.46 -4.26 -13.79
N LEU A 174 7.04 -3.70 -12.73
CA LEU A 174 6.44 -2.57 -12.04
C LEU A 174 6.26 -1.37 -12.99
N SER A 175 5.06 -0.79 -13.00
CA SER A 175 4.81 0.48 -13.67
C SER A 175 5.63 1.59 -13.00
N THR A 176 5.74 2.74 -13.67
CA THR A 176 6.42 3.91 -13.08
C THR A 176 5.81 4.29 -11.74
N ASN A 177 4.48 4.28 -11.63
CA ASN A 177 3.81 4.61 -10.38
C ASN A 177 4.09 3.58 -9.28
N ALA A 178 4.03 2.30 -9.59
CA ALA A 178 4.34 1.23 -8.64
C ALA A 178 5.82 1.26 -8.23
N PHE A 179 6.72 1.53 -9.17
CA PHE A 179 8.15 1.74 -8.90
C PHE A 179 8.36 2.88 -7.91
N LEU A 180 7.74 4.02 -8.16
CA LEU A 180 7.83 5.19 -7.28
C LEU A 180 7.33 4.87 -5.87
N THR A 181 6.20 4.19 -5.77
CA THR A 181 5.65 3.76 -4.47
C THR A 181 6.62 2.84 -3.75
N ALA A 182 7.17 1.84 -4.42
CA ALA A 182 8.12 0.89 -3.82
C ALA A 182 9.40 1.59 -3.36
N ILE A 183 9.95 2.46 -4.18
CA ILE A 183 11.18 3.21 -3.84
C ILE A 183 10.93 4.10 -2.61
N ASN A 184 9.82 4.80 -2.57
CA ASN A 184 9.48 5.64 -1.40
C ASN A 184 9.25 4.83 -0.12
N CYS A 185 8.85 3.57 -0.23
CA CYS A 185 8.75 2.68 0.93
C CYS A 185 10.12 2.26 1.48
N LEU A 186 11.10 2.14 0.62
CA LEU A 186 12.36 1.46 0.95
C LEU A 186 13.55 2.40 1.05
N TYR A 187 13.56 3.52 0.33
CA TYR A 187 14.74 4.35 0.16
C TYR A 187 14.43 5.84 0.22
N SER A 188 15.41 6.62 0.66
CA SER A 188 15.40 8.08 0.51
C SER A 188 15.88 8.46 -0.89
N LEU A 189 15.67 9.74 -1.26
CA LEU A 189 16.19 10.26 -2.53
C LEU A 189 17.73 10.13 -2.59
N GLU A 190 18.40 10.42 -1.49
CA GLU A 190 19.87 10.32 -1.41
C GLU A 190 20.34 8.89 -1.61
N GLU A 191 19.69 7.93 -0.95
CA GLU A 191 19.98 6.52 -1.13
C GLU A 191 19.76 6.06 -2.58
N LEU A 192 18.67 6.53 -3.21
CA LEU A 192 18.41 6.23 -4.63
C LEU A 192 19.52 6.77 -5.53
N LYS A 193 19.97 8.00 -5.31
CA LYS A 193 21.06 8.59 -6.07
C LYS A 193 22.35 7.79 -5.95
N GLU A 194 22.65 7.26 -4.78
CA GLU A 194 23.85 6.43 -4.55
C GLU A 194 23.82 5.11 -5.33
N MET A 195 22.65 4.62 -5.69
CA MET A 195 22.49 3.38 -6.47
C MET A 195 22.68 3.56 -7.97
N LEU A 196 22.72 4.79 -8.44
CA LEU A 196 22.91 5.11 -9.84
C LEU A 196 24.42 5.20 -10.15
#